data_6bb304bff3552697515bf01734b94ea4
#
_entry.id   6bb304bff3552697515bf01734b94ea4
#
_cell.length_a   1.000
_cell.length_b   1.000
_cell.length_c   1.000
_cell.angle_alpha   90.00
_cell.angle_beta   90.00
_cell.angle_gamma   90.00
#
_symmetry.space_group_name_H-M   'P 1'
#
loop_
_entity.id
_entity.type
_entity.pdbx_description
1 polymer ?
#
loop_
_entity_poly.entity_id
_entity_poly.type
_entity_poly.pdbx_seq_one_letter_code
_entity_poly.pdbx_strand_id
1 'polypeptide(L)'
;MKLTFIGAAHEVTGSCHYLEACRKHILIDCGLEQGPDLYENQEIPINPSMIDYILLTHAHIDHSGKIPLLVKNGFKGEIICTFATSDLCSIMLRDSAHIQESEAEWRNRKALRSGAPLYEPLYTVQDAMNAVALLAPIDYNQTIQLCKGIELRFTDVGHLLGSSCIEVWITEDGVSKKIVFSGDVGNIDQPIIKDPQHVDAADYLVIESTYGNRVHSTVKPDYIKDLTRVLRETFAKGGNVVIPSFAVGRTQELLYFIREIKENNLLPEYQNFEVYVDSPLAIEATNVFQKNVQSCFDEDAMALISKGINPLLFQGLKTTITSEESKMINFNDKPKVIISASGMCEAGRIRHHLKHNLWRKECTILFVGYQAVGTLGRKLVESKPESVRLFGENVEVNARIEVLAGISGHADMNGLLNWIDGFKEKPSHIFVVHGEDSVTDSFAATITDRFGIPAFAPYSGGCVDLATDTILSEGIRLPKKAVEKPAKARALTAFNRVVAAAKHLMDVVLKNEGLANKDLAKFESQIQNLADKWDRDDR
;
A
#
# COMPACT_ATOMS: atom_id res chain seq x y z
N MET A 1 12.67 -26.42 -14.84
CA MET A 1 12.02 -25.09 -14.56
C MET A 1 11.43 -25.11 -13.16
N LYS A 2 11.73 -24.08 -12.33
CA LYS A 2 11.29 -24.05 -10.92
C LYS A 2 10.66 -22.70 -10.58
N LEU A 3 9.58 -22.73 -9.78
CA LEU A 3 8.95 -21.55 -9.22
C LEU A 3 9.09 -21.57 -7.70
N THR A 4 9.59 -20.46 -7.13
CA THR A 4 9.72 -20.28 -5.68
C THR A 4 8.91 -19.05 -5.25
N PHE A 5 8.08 -19.19 -4.23
CA PHE A 5 7.27 -18.11 -3.64
C PHE A 5 8.10 -17.43 -2.55
N ILE A 6 8.39 -16.15 -2.72
CA ILE A 6 9.25 -15.39 -1.79
C ILE A 6 8.41 -14.49 -0.88
N GLY A 7 7.50 -13.70 -1.46
CA GLY A 7 6.70 -12.72 -0.73
C GLY A 7 5.22 -12.79 -1.07
N ALA A 8 4.39 -12.07 -0.32
CA ALA A 8 2.93 -12.16 -0.32
C ALA A 8 2.42 -13.62 -0.16
N ALA A 9 3.18 -14.42 0.59
CA ALA A 9 2.90 -15.82 0.90
C ALA A 9 2.28 -15.89 2.30
N HIS A 10 0.96 -16.06 2.40
CA HIS A 10 0.13 -15.86 3.60
C HIS A 10 0.16 -14.43 4.17
N GLU A 11 0.51 -13.47 3.31
CA GLU A 11 0.54 -12.03 3.61
C GLU A 11 -0.03 -11.24 2.43
N VAL A 12 -0.58 -10.04 2.70
CA VAL A 12 -1.20 -9.22 1.65
C VAL A 12 -0.18 -8.42 0.86
N THR A 13 1.00 -8.11 1.42
CA THR A 13 1.95 -7.20 0.78
C THR A 13 3.30 -7.84 0.52
N GLY A 14 4.11 -7.21 -0.33
CA GLY A 14 5.46 -7.66 -0.65
C GLY A 14 5.52 -8.76 -1.71
N SER A 15 4.61 -8.73 -2.70
CA SER A 15 4.55 -9.72 -3.78
C SER A 15 5.91 -9.91 -4.48
N CYS A 16 6.38 -11.14 -4.49
CA CYS A 16 7.64 -11.50 -5.13
C CYS A 16 7.70 -13.02 -5.35
N HIS A 17 7.86 -13.44 -6.61
CA HIS A 17 8.03 -14.83 -6.97
C HIS A 17 9.27 -15.00 -7.83
N TYR A 18 10.03 -16.07 -7.62
CA TYR A 18 11.25 -16.35 -8.34
C TYR A 18 11.07 -17.55 -9.27
N LEU A 19 11.22 -17.31 -10.56
CA LEU A 19 11.12 -18.29 -11.63
C LEU A 19 12.50 -18.56 -12.22
N GLU A 20 12.93 -19.82 -12.16
CA GLU A 20 14.15 -20.32 -12.78
C GLU A 20 13.76 -21.22 -13.97
N ALA A 21 14.08 -20.78 -15.19
CA ALA A 21 13.79 -21.52 -16.41
C ALA A 21 14.75 -21.13 -17.54
N CYS A 22 15.09 -22.07 -18.43
CA CYS A 22 15.95 -21.83 -19.58
C CYS A 22 17.30 -21.15 -19.23
N ARG A 23 17.85 -21.46 -18.05
CA ARG A 23 19.03 -20.83 -17.46
C ARG A 23 18.88 -19.32 -17.23
N LYS A 24 17.64 -18.84 -17.06
CA LYS A 24 17.30 -17.47 -16.73
C LYS A 24 16.74 -17.38 -15.32
N HIS A 25 17.03 -16.30 -14.65
CA HIS A 25 16.57 -15.95 -13.33
C HIS A 25 15.61 -14.77 -13.44
N ILE A 26 14.33 -15.02 -13.18
CA ILE A 26 13.25 -14.07 -13.43
C ILE A 26 12.51 -13.83 -12.12
N LEU A 27 12.27 -12.58 -11.77
CA LEU A 27 11.33 -12.23 -10.73
C LEU A 27 9.99 -11.83 -11.32
N ILE A 28 8.92 -12.27 -10.70
CA ILE A 28 7.57 -11.78 -10.93
C ILE A 28 7.23 -10.90 -9.74
N ASP A 29 7.12 -9.60 -9.98
CA ASP A 29 7.05 -8.55 -8.97
C ASP A 29 8.27 -8.50 -8.03
N CYS A 30 8.43 -7.41 -7.32
CA CYS A 30 9.39 -7.24 -6.24
C CYS A 30 8.89 -6.14 -5.31
N GLY A 31 7.92 -6.51 -4.50
CA GLY A 31 7.13 -5.60 -3.68
C GLY A 31 7.76 -5.28 -2.33
N LEU A 32 7.40 -4.11 -1.81
CA LEU A 32 7.75 -3.69 -0.45
C LEU A 32 6.68 -4.19 0.53
N GLU A 33 7.12 -4.85 1.59
CA GLU A 33 6.24 -5.24 2.69
C GLU A 33 5.73 -4.01 3.42
N GLN A 34 4.43 -3.98 3.70
CA GLN A 34 3.76 -2.86 4.36
C GLN A 34 2.83 -3.39 5.46
N GLY A 35 2.95 -2.83 6.66
CA GLY A 35 2.10 -3.22 7.77
C GLY A 35 2.69 -4.28 8.70
N PRO A 36 1.87 -4.82 9.60
CA PRO A 36 2.29 -5.83 10.58
C PRO A 36 2.13 -7.24 9.99
N ASP A 37 3.09 -7.68 9.16
CA ASP A 37 3.11 -9.05 8.67
C ASP A 37 3.29 -10.05 9.81
N LEU A 38 2.70 -11.24 9.66
CA LEU A 38 2.77 -12.33 10.64
C LEU A 38 4.04 -13.15 10.49
N TYR A 39 4.54 -13.30 9.26
CA TYR A 39 5.67 -14.16 8.93
C TYR A 39 6.85 -13.38 8.35
N GLU A 40 8.05 -13.94 8.54
CA GLU A 40 9.27 -13.44 7.90
C GLU A 40 9.39 -14.06 6.50
N ASN A 41 9.56 -13.23 5.47
CA ASN A 41 9.81 -13.70 4.12
C ASN A 41 11.26 -14.19 3.99
N GLN A 42 11.45 -15.24 3.19
CA GLN A 42 12.77 -15.71 2.79
C GLN A 42 13.44 -14.70 1.84
N GLU A 43 14.75 -14.66 1.85
CA GLU A 43 15.50 -13.86 0.89
C GLU A 43 15.41 -14.47 -0.51
N ILE A 44 15.56 -13.63 -1.53
CA ILE A 44 15.72 -14.10 -2.91
C ILE A 44 16.97 -14.98 -2.98
N PRO A 45 16.88 -16.24 -3.50
CA PRO A 45 17.93 -17.24 -3.34
C PRO A 45 19.19 -16.99 -4.17
N ILE A 46 19.27 -15.85 -4.87
CA ILE A 46 20.42 -15.48 -5.70
C ILE A 46 20.81 -14.00 -5.50
N ASN A 47 22.04 -13.67 -5.87
CA ASN A 47 22.49 -12.28 -5.84
C ASN A 47 21.71 -11.44 -6.86
N PRO A 48 21.25 -10.22 -6.53
CA PRO A 48 20.54 -9.34 -7.47
C PRO A 48 21.23 -9.14 -8.83
N SER A 49 22.55 -9.16 -8.87
CA SER A 49 23.32 -9.06 -10.14
C SER A 49 23.16 -10.25 -11.09
N MET A 50 22.61 -11.37 -10.61
CA MET A 50 22.36 -12.58 -11.42
C MET A 50 20.92 -12.65 -11.94
N ILE A 51 20.04 -11.76 -11.50
CA ILE A 51 18.65 -11.68 -11.99
C ILE A 51 18.70 -11.11 -13.42
N ASP A 52 18.12 -11.86 -14.37
CA ASP A 52 18.07 -11.44 -15.78
C ASP A 52 16.91 -10.46 -16.04
N TYR A 53 15.74 -10.75 -15.50
CA TYR A 53 14.50 -9.99 -15.76
C TYR A 53 13.64 -9.84 -14.51
N ILE A 54 12.90 -8.74 -14.45
CA ILE A 54 11.75 -8.57 -13.57
C ILE A 54 10.53 -8.38 -14.45
N LEU A 55 9.49 -9.18 -14.26
CA LEU A 55 8.20 -9.03 -14.91
C LEU A 55 7.24 -8.41 -13.88
N LEU A 56 6.74 -7.22 -14.16
CA LEU A 56 5.97 -6.43 -13.21
C LEU A 56 4.50 -6.39 -13.60
N THR A 57 3.63 -6.89 -12.71
CA THR A 57 2.18 -6.94 -12.93
C THR A 57 1.53 -5.57 -12.94
N HIS A 58 1.88 -4.73 -11.97
CA HIS A 58 1.38 -3.36 -11.84
C HIS A 58 2.25 -2.50 -10.90
N ALA A 59 1.91 -1.22 -10.79
CA ALA A 59 2.79 -0.23 -10.17
C ALA A 59 2.66 -0.08 -8.65
N HIS A 60 1.71 -0.73 -7.96
CA HIS A 60 1.58 -0.60 -6.51
C HIS A 60 2.88 -0.95 -5.80
N ILE A 61 3.15 -0.28 -4.67
CA ILE A 61 4.42 -0.38 -3.95
C ILE A 61 4.65 -1.77 -3.36
N ASP A 62 3.61 -2.49 -3.03
CA ASP A 62 3.67 -3.89 -2.59
C ASP A 62 3.94 -4.90 -3.72
N HIS A 63 4.02 -4.43 -4.98
CA HIS A 63 4.48 -5.19 -6.16
C HIS A 63 5.77 -4.65 -6.76
N SER A 64 6.06 -3.36 -6.63
CA SER A 64 7.21 -2.70 -7.29
C SER A 64 8.25 -2.12 -6.32
N GLY A 65 7.89 -1.94 -5.06
CA GLY A 65 8.59 -1.03 -4.14
C GLY A 65 9.98 -1.47 -3.69
N LYS A 66 10.39 -2.74 -3.87
CA LYS A 66 11.76 -3.20 -3.60
C LYS A 66 12.67 -3.18 -4.85
N ILE A 67 12.13 -2.88 -6.02
CA ILE A 67 12.93 -2.84 -7.27
C ILE A 67 14.11 -1.86 -7.15
N PRO A 68 13.98 -0.63 -6.60
CA PRO A 68 15.11 0.26 -6.41
C PRO A 68 16.20 -0.32 -5.49
N LEU A 69 15.82 -1.10 -4.49
CA LEU A 69 16.78 -1.80 -3.62
C LEU A 69 17.56 -2.88 -4.37
N LEU A 70 16.90 -3.63 -5.27
CA LEU A 70 17.62 -4.60 -6.12
C LEU A 70 18.62 -3.91 -7.03
N VAL A 71 18.25 -2.77 -7.63
CA VAL A 71 19.15 -1.98 -8.49
C VAL A 71 20.33 -1.45 -7.68
N LYS A 72 20.11 -0.89 -6.49
CA LYS A 72 21.15 -0.49 -5.54
C LYS A 72 22.10 -1.65 -5.23
N ASN A 73 21.59 -2.88 -5.15
CA ASN A 73 22.34 -4.09 -4.84
C ASN A 73 22.90 -4.82 -6.09
N GLY A 74 22.85 -4.18 -7.27
CA GLY A 74 23.56 -4.65 -8.47
C GLY A 74 22.69 -5.27 -9.58
N PHE A 75 21.37 -5.26 -9.47
CA PHE A 75 20.48 -5.64 -10.59
C PHE A 75 20.70 -4.70 -11.78
N LYS A 76 20.82 -5.26 -12.99
CA LYS A 76 21.05 -4.53 -14.23
C LYS A 76 20.22 -5.07 -15.40
N GLY A 77 19.34 -6.04 -15.14
CA GLY A 77 18.45 -6.62 -16.13
C GLY A 77 17.34 -5.66 -16.55
N GLU A 78 16.42 -6.13 -17.38
CA GLU A 78 15.28 -5.36 -17.83
C GLU A 78 14.07 -5.59 -16.90
N ILE A 79 13.29 -4.53 -16.69
CA ILE A 79 12.02 -4.58 -15.95
C ILE A 79 10.89 -4.46 -16.98
N ILE A 80 10.25 -5.57 -17.29
CA ILE A 80 9.24 -5.63 -18.34
C ILE A 80 7.86 -5.45 -17.72
N CYS A 81 7.09 -4.51 -18.27
CA CYS A 81 5.76 -4.16 -17.79
C CYS A 81 4.94 -3.51 -18.92
N THR A 82 3.70 -3.14 -18.65
CA THR A 82 2.91 -2.35 -19.59
C THR A 82 3.36 -0.88 -19.61
N PHE A 83 3.05 -0.14 -20.67
CA PHE A 83 3.37 1.29 -20.77
C PHE A 83 2.81 2.11 -19.60
N ALA A 84 1.55 1.88 -19.24
CA ALA A 84 0.94 2.61 -18.14
C ALA A 84 1.53 2.25 -16.78
N THR A 85 1.89 0.98 -16.55
CA THR A 85 2.64 0.56 -15.36
C THR A 85 4.00 1.24 -15.30
N SER A 86 4.73 1.32 -16.40
CA SER A 86 6.01 2.04 -16.49
C SER A 86 5.87 3.51 -16.12
N ASP A 87 4.86 4.20 -16.67
CA ASP A 87 4.58 5.60 -16.36
C ASP A 87 4.24 5.80 -14.88
N LEU A 88 3.39 4.95 -14.30
CA LEU A 88 3.05 5.01 -12.86
C LEU A 88 4.26 4.69 -11.97
N CYS A 89 5.06 3.68 -12.29
CA CYS A 89 6.28 3.36 -11.56
C CYS A 89 7.25 4.53 -11.54
N SER A 90 7.35 5.29 -12.62
CA SER A 90 8.23 6.45 -12.72
C SER A 90 7.93 7.53 -11.68
N ILE A 91 6.68 7.67 -11.26
CA ILE A 91 6.28 8.62 -10.22
C ILE A 91 6.22 7.98 -8.84
N MET A 92 5.70 6.76 -8.72
CA MET A 92 5.47 6.08 -7.44
C MET A 92 6.78 5.66 -6.75
N LEU A 93 7.75 5.13 -7.50
CA LEU A 93 9.05 4.73 -6.93
C LEU A 93 9.85 5.95 -6.44
N ARG A 94 9.77 7.09 -7.14
CA ARG A 94 10.39 8.35 -6.68
C ARG A 94 9.73 8.88 -5.42
N ASP A 95 8.40 8.86 -5.35
CA ASP A 95 7.65 9.30 -4.17
C ASP A 95 7.96 8.39 -2.97
N SER A 96 7.98 7.06 -3.15
CA SER A 96 8.36 6.10 -2.12
C SER A 96 9.78 6.35 -1.58
N ALA A 97 10.74 6.61 -2.47
CA ALA A 97 12.11 6.94 -2.08
C ALA A 97 12.18 8.26 -1.28
N HIS A 98 11.48 9.29 -1.75
CA HIS A 98 11.41 10.59 -1.07
C HIS A 98 10.80 10.48 0.34
N ILE A 99 9.77 9.67 0.50
CA ILE A 99 9.17 9.39 1.82
C ILE A 99 10.20 8.73 2.73
N GLN A 100 10.95 7.74 2.26
CA GLN A 100 11.98 7.04 3.04
C GLN A 100 13.15 7.96 3.42
N GLU A 101 13.63 8.80 2.49
CA GLU A 101 14.67 9.80 2.79
C GLU A 101 14.19 10.82 3.82
N SER A 102 12.97 11.34 3.68
CA SER A 102 12.38 12.28 4.63
C SER A 102 12.20 11.66 6.02
N GLU A 103 11.81 10.38 6.10
CA GLU A 103 11.71 9.66 7.37
C GLU A 103 13.10 9.44 7.99
N ALA A 104 14.10 9.08 7.19
CA ALA A 104 15.48 8.93 7.62
C ALA A 104 16.03 10.25 8.20
N GLU A 105 15.82 11.36 7.53
CA GLU A 105 16.22 12.68 8.03
C GLU A 105 15.53 13.04 9.35
N TRP A 106 14.23 12.76 9.47
CA TRP A 106 13.49 13.05 10.69
C TRP A 106 13.98 12.18 11.87
N ARG A 107 14.21 10.88 11.64
CA ARG A 107 14.80 9.94 12.62
C ARG A 107 16.20 10.41 13.02
N ASN A 108 17.03 10.80 12.06
CA ASN A 108 18.42 11.21 12.28
C ASN A 108 18.52 12.51 13.07
N ARG A 109 17.61 13.48 12.86
CA ARG A 109 17.52 14.67 13.73
C ARG A 109 17.28 14.32 15.20
N LYS A 110 16.55 13.24 15.49
CA LYS A 110 16.34 12.74 16.86
C LYS A 110 17.55 11.94 17.35
N ALA A 111 18.12 11.09 16.50
CA ALA A 111 19.29 10.27 16.82
C ALA A 111 20.49 11.13 17.20
N LEU A 112 20.78 12.21 16.46
CA LEU A 112 21.86 13.16 16.78
C LEU A 112 21.71 13.77 18.17
N ARG A 113 20.49 13.99 18.67
CA ARG A 113 20.24 14.52 20.03
C ARG A 113 20.37 13.48 21.13
N SER A 114 20.23 12.20 20.81
CA SER A 114 20.25 11.09 21.78
C SER A 114 21.52 10.24 21.72
N GLY A 115 22.43 10.51 20.75
CA GLY A 115 23.61 9.65 20.50
C GLY A 115 23.27 8.28 19.93
N ALA A 116 22.07 8.09 19.38
CA ALA A 116 21.67 6.84 18.75
C ALA A 116 22.30 6.69 17.35
N PRO A 117 22.46 5.46 16.82
CA PRO A 117 22.90 5.23 15.46
C PRO A 117 22.01 5.94 14.44
N LEU A 118 22.62 6.40 13.34
CA LEU A 118 21.89 7.00 12.23
C LEU A 118 21.12 5.91 11.46
N TYR A 119 19.95 6.27 10.98
CA TYR A 119 19.09 5.45 10.14
C TYR A 119 19.37 5.75 8.67
N GLU A 120 19.57 4.73 7.86
CA GLU A 120 19.71 4.87 6.41
C GLU A 120 18.39 4.42 5.72
N PRO A 121 17.94 5.13 4.67
CA PRO A 121 16.80 4.67 3.89
C PRO A 121 17.17 3.39 3.14
N LEU A 122 16.21 2.53 2.85
CA LEU A 122 16.44 1.30 2.08
C LEU A 122 17.07 1.65 0.72
N TYR A 123 16.57 2.69 0.08
CA TYR A 123 17.07 3.25 -1.17
C TYR A 123 16.78 4.75 -1.25
N THR A 124 17.48 5.42 -2.14
CA THR A 124 17.39 6.87 -2.37
C THR A 124 16.54 7.18 -3.62
N VAL A 125 16.19 8.46 -3.81
CA VAL A 125 15.55 8.92 -5.06
C VAL A 125 16.43 8.61 -6.28
N GLN A 126 17.77 8.68 -6.14
CA GLN A 126 18.67 8.30 -7.24
C GLN A 126 18.58 6.81 -7.59
N ASP A 127 18.47 5.93 -6.58
CA ASP A 127 18.29 4.50 -6.81
C ASP A 127 16.95 4.22 -7.51
N ALA A 128 15.89 4.93 -7.12
CA ALA A 128 14.59 4.84 -7.81
C ALA A 128 14.68 5.31 -9.27
N MET A 129 15.39 6.41 -9.54
CA MET A 129 15.62 6.89 -10.90
C MET A 129 16.42 5.89 -11.75
N ASN A 130 17.43 5.25 -11.16
CA ASN A 130 18.20 4.21 -11.81
C ASN A 130 17.31 2.98 -12.15
N ALA A 131 16.37 2.62 -11.26
CA ALA A 131 15.41 1.55 -11.51
C ALA A 131 14.42 1.91 -12.63
N VAL A 132 13.91 3.13 -12.64
CA VAL A 132 13.03 3.63 -13.72
C VAL A 132 13.72 3.57 -15.09
N ALA A 133 15.02 3.80 -15.16
CA ALA A 133 15.78 3.71 -16.41
C ALA A 133 15.89 2.27 -16.97
N LEU A 134 15.59 1.24 -16.18
CA LEU A 134 15.59 -0.17 -16.61
C LEU A 134 14.20 -0.67 -17.03
N LEU A 135 13.16 0.18 -16.96
CA LEU A 135 11.81 -0.18 -17.40
C LEU A 135 11.77 -0.37 -18.92
N ALA A 136 11.28 -1.50 -19.36
CA ALA A 136 11.11 -1.89 -20.75
C ALA A 136 9.62 -2.18 -21.03
N PRO A 137 8.81 -1.15 -21.35
CA PRO A 137 7.37 -1.32 -21.51
C PRO A 137 7.00 -1.99 -22.83
N ILE A 138 5.94 -2.82 -22.79
CA ILE A 138 5.32 -3.46 -23.95
C ILE A 138 3.80 -3.24 -23.93
N ASP A 139 3.17 -3.47 -25.07
CA ASP A 139 1.72 -3.36 -25.21
C ASP A 139 0.97 -4.56 -24.60
N TYR A 140 -0.26 -4.34 -24.17
CA TYR A 140 -1.19 -5.41 -23.83
C TYR A 140 -1.43 -6.37 -25.01
N ASN A 141 -1.65 -7.63 -24.68
CA ASN A 141 -1.98 -8.69 -25.63
C ASN A 141 -0.92 -8.93 -26.73
N GLN A 142 0.25 -8.32 -26.60
CA GLN A 142 1.40 -8.60 -27.47
C GLN A 142 2.23 -9.73 -26.86
N THR A 143 2.33 -10.85 -27.57
CA THR A 143 3.27 -11.92 -27.19
C THR A 143 4.66 -11.55 -27.68
N ILE A 144 5.63 -11.53 -26.76
CA ILE A 144 7.05 -11.29 -27.07
C ILE A 144 7.89 -12.49 -26.65
N GLN A 145 8.96 -12.73 -27.39
CA GLN A 145 9.98 -13.68 -27.00
C GLN A 145 10.97 -13.01 -26.04
N LEU A 146 10.94 -13.39 -24.75
CA LEU A 146 11.85 -12.88 -23.73
C LEU A 146 13.28 -13.37 -23.97
N CYS A 147 13.41 -14.67 -24.20
CA CYS A 147 14.65 -15.34 -24.58
C CYS A 147 14.30 -16.66 -25.26
N LYS A 148 15.35 -17.41 -25.69
CA LYS A 148 15.10 -18.74 -26.28
C LYS A 148 14.39 -19.66 -25.27
N GLY A 149 13.18 -20.09 -25.62
CA GLY A 149 12.37 -21.01 -24.79
C GLY A 149 11.44 -20.30 -23.80
N ILE A 150 11.42 -18.95 -23.74
CA ILE A 150 10.50 -18.21 -22.90
C ILE A 150 9.81 -17.11 -23.72
N GLU A 151 8.48 -17.16 -23.77
CA GLU A 151 7.61 -16.11 -24.31
C GLU A 151 6.73 -15.56 -23.19
N LEU A 152 6.30 -14.31 -23.32
CA LEU A 152 5.39 -13.68 -22.35
C LEU A 152 4.37 -12.79 -23.03
N ARG A 153 3.25 -12.56 -22.33
CA ARG A 153 2.20 -11.62 -22.69
C ARG A 153 1.60 -11.00 -21.43
N PHE A 154 1.25 -9.73 -21.51
CA PHE A 154 0.47 -9.03 -20.49
C PHE A 154 -0.98 -8.90 -20.94
N THR A 155 -1.91 -9.31 -20.07
CA THR A 155 -3.36 -9.22 -20.32
C THR A 155 -3.98 -8.37 -19.22
N ASP A 156 -4.80 -7.37 -19.58
CA ASP A 156 -5.40 -6.41 -18.65
C ASP A 156 -6.31 -7.12 -17.63
N VAL A 157 -6.13 -6.83 -16.35
CA VAL A 157 -6.93 -7.38 -15.25
C VAL A 157 -7.71 -6.33 -14.47
N GLY A 158 -7.80 -5.10 -14.97
CA GLY A 158 -8.73 -4.07 -14.50
C GLY A 158 -8.60 -3.63 -13.04
N HIS A 159 -7.44 -3.80 -12.40
CA HIS A 159 -7.23 -3.42 -11.00
C HIS A 159 -6.76 -1.97 -10.84
N LEU A 160 -5.77 -1.61 -11.63
CA LEU A 160 -5.16 -0.29 -11.67
C LEU A 160 -4.83 0.05 -13.13
N LEU A 161 -4.68 1.32 -13.46
CA LEU A 161 -4.19 1.73 -14.78
C LEU A 161 -2.88 1.00 -15.10
N GLY A 162 -2.86 0.23 -16.16
CA GLY A 162 -1.69 -0.54 -16.57
C GLY A 162 -1.57 -1.94 -15.94
N SER A 163 -2.44 -2.31 -14.98
CA SER A 163 -2.39 -3.62 -14.34
C SER A 163 -2.59 -4.77 -15.32
N SER A 164 -1.91 -5.86 -15.07
CA SER A 164 -1.95 -7.05 -15.93
C SER A 164 -1.74 -8.33 -15.18
N CYS A 165 -2.36 -9.41 -15.64
CA CYS A 165 -1.79 -10.74 -15.41
C CYS A 165 -0.66 -10.98 -16.40
N ILE A 166 0.28 -11.83 -15.99
CA ILE A 166 1.44 -12.20 -16.80
C ILE A 166 1.30 -13.65 -17.23
N GLU A 167 1.23 -13.87 -18.53
CA GLU A 167 1.22 -15.20 -19.13
C GLU A 167 2.65 -15.52 -19.58
N VAL A 168 3.23 -16.62 -19.09
CA VAL A 168 4.59 -17.04 -19.43
C VAL A 168 4.54 -18.45 -20.02
N TRP A 169 5.00 -18.60 -21.25
CA TRP A 169 5.20 -19.89 -21.90
C TRP A 169 6.66 -20.28 -21.79
N ILE A 170 6.93 -21.47 -21.29
CA ILE A 170 8.28 -21.98 -21.06
C ILE A 170 8.44 -23.31 -21.80
N THR A 171 9.47 -23.41 -22.65
CA THR A 171 9.86 -24.65 -23.32
C THR A 171 11.32 -24.94 -22.99
N GLU A 172 11.54 -25.95 -22.14
CA GLU A 172 12.87 -26.36 -21.66
C GLU A 172 12.98 -27.89 -21.70
N ASP A 173 14.06 -28.41 -22.27
CA ASP A 173 14.38 -29.85 -22.35
C ASP A 173 13.23 -30.70 -22.92
N GLY A 174 12.48 -30.16 -23.88
CA GLY A 174 11.37 -30.84 -24.55
C GLY A 174 10.05 -30.83 -23.78
N VAL A 175 10.00 -30.18 -22.63
CA VAL A 175 8.77 -29.94 -21.84
C VAL A 175 8.29 -28.51 -22.07
N SER A 176 7.00 -28.34 -22.41
CA SER A 176 6.37 -27.03 -22.54
C SER A 176 5.32 -26.87 -21.46
N LYS A 177 5.36 -25.72 -20.78
CA LYS A 177 4.39 -25.35 -19.73
C LYS A 177 4.00 -23.88 -19.86
N LYS A 178 2.74 -23.58 -19.56
CA LYS A 178 2.24 -22.21 -19.43
C LYS A 178 1.87 -21.92 -17.99
N ILE A 179 2.46 -20.85 -17.44
CA ILE A 179 2.11 -20.35 -16.12
C ILE A 179 1.51 -18.93 -16.24
N VAL A 180 0.47 -18.65 -15.45
CA VAL A 180 -0.17 -17.35 -15.36
C VAL A 180 -0.05 -16.83 -13.94
N PHE A 181 0.42 -15.59 -13.81
CA PHE A 181 0.44 -14.83 -12.56
C PHE A 181 -0.65 -13.77 -12.64
N SER A 182 -1.64 -13.83 -11.77
CA SER A 182 -2.79 -12.92 -11.84
C SER A 182 -2.41 -11.46 -11.62
N GLY A 183 -1.36 -11.18 -10.88
CA GLY A 183 -1.24 -9.90 -10.20
C GLY A 183 -2.45 -9.69 -9.30
N ASP A 184 -2.88 -8.46 -9.13
CA ASP A 184 -4.13 -8.14 -8.46
C ASP A 184 -5.26 -8.07 -9.49
N VAL A 185 -6.33 -8.81 -9.27
CA VAL A 185 -7.48 -8.85 -10.17
C VAL A 185 -8.47 -7.76 -9.79
N GLY A 186 -8.86 -6.95 -10.76
CA GLY A 186 -9.78 -5.84 -10.55
C GLY A 186 -11.22 -6.27 -10.31
N ASN A 187 -11.98 -5.36 -9.72
CA ASN A 187 -13.43 -5.50 -9.65
C ASN A 187 -14.05 -5.12 -11.01
N ILE A 188 -15.21 -5.67 -11.32
CA ILE A 188 -15.95 -5.31 -12.54
C ILE A 188 -16.66 -3.95 -12.42
N ASP A 189 -16.96 -3.33 -13.55
CA ASP A 189 -17.70 -2.06 -13.62
C ASP A 189 -17.02 -0.92 -12.83
N GLN A 190 -15.71 -0.91 -12.71
CA GLN A 190 -14.99 0.23 -12.16
C GLN A 190 -14.98 1.36 -13.19
N PRO A 191 -15.13 2.63 -12.77
CA PRO A 191 -15.05 3.73 -13.72
C PRO A 191 -13.64 3.89 -14.29
N ILE A 192 -13.53 4.38 -15.51
CA ILE A 192 -12.30 4.79 -16.20
C ILE A 192 -11.54 3.62 -16.83
N ILE A 193 -11.30 2.53 -16.09
CA ILE A 193 -10.47 1.40 -16.53
C ILE A 193 -11.32 0.22 -16.97
N LYS A 194 -10.77 -0.61 -17.85
CA LYS A 194 -11.46 -1.78 -18.40
C LYS A 194 -11.68 -2.85 -17.35
N ASP A 195 -12.70 -3.67 -17.55
CA ASP A 195 -12.93 -4.87 -16.74
C ASP A 195 -11.83 -5.92 -16.95
N PRO A 196 -11.60 -6.82 -15.97
CA PRO A 196 -10.64 -7.89 -16.10
C PRO A 196 -10.88 -8.77 -17.33
N GLN A 197 -9.87 -8.92 -18.18
CA GLN A 197 -9.91 -9.86 -19.30
C GLN A 197 -9.61 -11.27 -18.82
N HIS A 198 -10.14 -12.26 -19.52
CA HIS A 198 -9.91 -13.67 -19.25
C HIS A 198 -8.73 -14.22 -20.03
N VAL A 199 -8.07 -15.21 -19.46
CA VAL A 199 -7.01 -15.99 -20.11
C VAL A 199 -7.60 -17.33 -20.56
N ASP A 200 -7.23 -17.78 -21.78
CA ASP A 200 -7.85 -18.98 -22.36
C ASP A 200 -7.41 -20.28 -21.69
N ALA A 201 -6.12 -20.43 -21.39
CA ALA A 201 -5.56 -21.67 -20.85
C ALA A 201 -4.30 -21.40 -20.01
N ALA A 202 -4.02 -22.29 -19.07
CA ALA A 202 -2.75 -22.35 -18.32
C ALA A 202 -2.53 -23.76 -17.76
N ASP A 203 -1.28 -24.19 -17.61
CA ASP A 203 -0.94 -25.37 -16.80
C ASP A 203 -0.98 -25.01 -15.31
N TYR A 204 -0.46 -23.82 -14.96
CA TYR A 204 -0.39 -23.33 -13.59
C TYR A 204 -0.95 -21.91 -13.48
N LEU A 205 -1.63 -21.65 -12.39
CA LEU A 205 -2.12 -20.32 -12.03
C LEU A 205 -1.59 -19.92 -10.66
N VAL A 206 -0.98 -18.75 -10.55
CA VAL A 206 -0.69 -18.05 -9.28
C VAL A 206 -1.71 -16.93 -9.16
N ILE A 207 -2.57 -16.97 -8.14
CA ILE A 207 -3.71 -16.06 -8.00
C ILE A 207 -3.70 -15.36 -6.64
N GLU A 208 -4.07 -14.05 -6.65
CA GLU A 208 -4.32 -13.29 -5.44
C GLU A 208 -5.50 -13.83 -4.62
N SER A 209 -5.56 -13.43 -3.36
CA SER A 209 -6.68 -13.75 -2.46
C SER A 209 -7.03 -12.66 -1.46
N THR A 210 -6.78 -11.41 -1.78
CA THR A 210 -7.02 -10.24 -0.89
C THR A 210 -8.43 -10.27 -0.29
N TYR A 211 -9.44 -10.58 -1.10
CA TYR A 211 -10.82 -10.77 -0.65
C TYR A 211 -11.35 -12.19 -0.91
N GLY A 212 -10.49 -13.19 -0.86
CA GLY A 212 -10.82 -14.61 -1.11
C GLY A 212 -11.88 -15.21 -0.16
N ASN A 213 -12.22 -14.54 0.93
CA ASN A 213 -13.25 -14.95 1.89
C ASN A 213 -14.40 -13.94 2.04
N ARG A 214 -14.47 -12.93 1.19
CA ARG A 214 -15.48 -11.86 1.28
C ARG A 214 -16.24 -11.73 -0.03
N VAL A 215 -17.52 -11.41 0.09
CA VAL A 215 -18.38 -11.07 -1.04
C VAL A 215 -18.80 -9.62 -0.88
N HIS A 216 -18.65 -8.83 -1.92
CA HIS A 216 -19.14 -7.46 -1.94
C HIS A 216 -20.67 -7.44 -1.91
N SER A 217 -21.26 -6.32 -1.52
CA SER A 217 -22.72 -6.18 -1.54
C SER A 217 -23.27 -6.48 -2.93
N THR A 218 -24.31 -7.31 -3.00
CA THR A 218 -25.03 -7.61 -4.25
C THR A 218 -25.72 -6.40 -4.85
N VAL A 219 -25.98 -5.37 -4.02
CA VAL A 219 -26.52 -4.08 -4.47
C VAL A 219 -25.34 -3.15 -4.73
N LYS A 220 -25.11 -2.82 -5.99
CA LYS A 220 -24.08 -1.84 -6.38
C LYS A 220 -24.44 -0.48 -5.77
N PRO A 221 -23.56 0.13 -4.96
CA PRO A 221 -23.83 1.46 -4.40
C PRO A 221 -23.93 2.51 -5.51
N ASP A 222 -24.86 3.41 -5.38
CA ASP A 222 -24.94 4.60 -6.24
C ASP A 222 -24.02 5.68 -5.70
N TYR A 223 -22.73 5.61 -6.10
CA TYR A 223 -21.68 6.53 -5.63
C TYR A 223 -22.00 7.99 -5.94
N ILE A 224 -22.64 8.28 -7.09
CA ILE A 224 -23.02 9.63 -7.50
C ILE A 224 -24.06 10.19 -6.55
N LYS A 225 -25.11 9.42 -6.26
CA LYS A 225 -26.18 9.80 -5.33
C LYS A 225 -25.66 10.00 -3.91
N ASP A 226 -24.85 9.05 -3.42
CA ASP A 226 -24.31 9.13 -2.06
C ASP A 226 -23.34 10.29 -1.89
N LEU A 227 -22.44 10.50 -2.85
CA LEU A 227 -21.51 11.62 -2.83
C LEU A 227 -22.27 12.95 -2.94
N THR A 228 -23.27 13.05 -3.84
CA THR A 228 -24.14 14.22 -3.98
C THR A 228 -24.85 14.55 -2.66
N ARG A 229 -25.38 13.54 -1.96
CA ARG A 229 -26.02 13.69 -0.63
C ARG A 229 -25.03 14.26 0.39
N VAL A 230 -23.84 13.67 0.50
CA VAL A 230 -22.80 14.11 1.45
C VAL A 230 -22.38 15.56 1.18
N LEU A 231 -22.16 15.91 -0.09
CA LEU A 231 -21.80 17.27 -0.51
C LEU A 231 -22.91 18.27 -0.13
N ARG A 232 -24.18 17.98 -0.48
CA ARG A 232 -25.33 18.83 -0.19
C ARG A 232 -25.48 19.09 1.30
N GLU A 233 -25.50 18.04 2.10
CA GLU A 233 -25.68 18.12 3.55
C GLU A 233 -24.54 18.88 4.26
N THR A 234 -23.32 18.77 3.75
CA THR A 234 -22.15 19.43 4.32
C THR A 234 -22.10 20.90 3.92
N PHE A 235 -22.34 21.20 2.63
CA PHE A 235 -22.32 22.58 2.14
C PHE A 235 -23.47 23.41 2.72
N ALA A 236 -24.62 22.81 2.98
CA ALA A 236 -25.74 23.49 3.66
C ALA A 236 -25.39 23.98 5.07
N LYS A 237 -24.40 23.35 5.72
CA LYS A 237 -23.85 23.77 7.01
C LYS A 237 -22.69 24.78 6.89
N GLY A 238 -22.24 25.09 5.68
CA GLY A 238 -21.06 25.91 5.42
C GLY A 238 -19.72 25.18 5.63
N GLY A 239 -19.72 23.84 5.67
CA GLY A 239 -18.55 23.03 5.94
C GLY A 239 -17.84 22.51 4.69
N ASN A 240 -16.63 21.98 4.88
CA ASN A 240 -15.83 21.33 3.86
C ASN A 240 -16.07 19.81 3.88
N VAL A 241 -15.99 19.16 2.70
CA VAL A 241 -15.85 17.71 2.60
C VAL A 241 -14.39 17.39 2.37
N VAL A 242 -13.75 16.74 3.36
CA VAL A 242 -12.35 16.32 3.30
C VAL A 242 -12.29 14.82 3.03
N ILE A 243 -11.61 14.43 1.96
CA ILE A 243 -11.55 13.04 1.48
C ILE A 243 -10.11 12.53 1.54
N PRO A 244 -9.75 11.73 2.56
CA PRO A 244 -8.52 10.95 2.54
C PRO A 244 -8.56 9.96 1.37
N SER A 245 -7.60 10.03 0.44
CA SER A 245 -7.62 9.21 -0.76
C SER A 245 -6.22 8.71 -1.12
N PHE A 246 -6.15 7.51 -1.71
CA PHE A 246 -4.93 7.08 -2.37
C PHE A 246 -4.68 7.96 -3.59
N ALA A 247 -3.42 8.28 -3.83
CA ALA A 247 -3.02 9.19 -4.90
C ALA A 247 -3.30 8.62 -6.30
N VAL A 248 -3.22 7.29 -6.45
CA VAL A 248 -3.41 6.56 -7.70
C VAL A 248 -4.66 5.70 -7.61
N GLY A 249 -5.45 5.69 -8.66
CA GLY A 249 -6.72 4.99 -8.81
C GLY A 249 -7.87 5.72 -8.11
N ARG A 250 -7.94 5.68 -6.80
CA ARG A 250 -9.07 6.21 -6.01
C ARG A 250 -9.31 7.71 -6.20
N THR A 251 -8.25 8.51 -6.28
CA THR A 251 -8.41 9.96 -6.54
C THR A 251 -9.02 10.19 -7.92
N GLN A 252 -8.62 9.45 -8.94
CA GLN A 252 -9.14 9.59 -10.29
C GLN A 252 -10.61 9.17 -10.39
N GLU A 253 -11.01 8.10 -9.71
CA GLU A 253 -12.42 7.69 -9.62
C GLU A 253 -13.29 8.76 -8.96
N LEU A 254 -12.80 9.38 -7.87
CA LEU A 254 -13.52 10.50 -7.24
C LEU A 254 -13.66 11.69 -8.18
N LEU A 255 -12.63 12.02 -8.95
CA LEU A 255 -12.69 13.09 -9.96
C LEU A 255 -13.75 12.75 -11.03
N TYR A 256 -13.80 11.50 -11.48
CA TYR A 256 -14.81 11.03 -12.43
C TYR A 256 -16.23 11.22 -11.89
N PHE A 257 -16.52 10.80 -10.66
CA PHE A 257 -17.83 10.99 -10.04
C PHE A 257 -18.19 12.46 -9.81
N ILE A 258 -17.22 13.28 -9.35
CA ILE A 258 -17.47 14.71 -9.11
C ILE A 258 -17.70 15.46 -10.44
N ARG A 259 -17.00 15.09 -11.52
CA ARG A 259 -17.27 15.61 -12.87
C ARG A 259 -18.73 15.36 -13.23
N GLU A 260 -19.21 14.13 -13.08
CA GLU A 260 -20.58 13.76 -13.41
C GLU A 260 -21.61 14.54 -12.58
N ILE A 261 -21.38 14.74 -11.28
CA ILE A 261 -22.22 15.58 -10.41
C ILE A 261 -22.32 17.01 -10.96
N LYS A 262 -21.19 17.57 -11.43
CA LYS A 262 -21.12 18.94 -11.95
C LYS A 262 -21.75 19.08 -13.33
N GLU A 263 -21.46 18.19 -14.24
CA GLU A 263 -21.96 18.23 -15.62
C GLU A 263 -23.48 18.01 -15.69
N ASN A 264 -23.98 17.07 -14.86
CA ASN A 264 -25.41 16.81 -14.77
C ASN A 264 -26.13 17.77 -13.82
N ASN A 265 -25.44 18.78 -13.28
CA ASN A 265 -25.98 19.80 -12.36
C ASN A 265 -26.78 19.21 -11.20
N LEU A 266 -26.24 18.15 -10.56
CA LEU A 266 -26.92 17.45 -9.45
C LEU A 266 -26.92 18.24 -8.14
N LEU A 267 -26.16 19.34 -8.06
CA LEU A 267 -26.10 20.30 -6.96
C LEU A 267 -26.34 21.73 -7.46
N PRO A 268 -27.54 22.05 -7.97
CA PRO A 268 -27.82 23.34 -8.58
C PRO A 268 -27.64 24.51 -7.62
N GLU A 269 -27.84 24.30 -6.30
CA GLU A 269 -27.64 25.29 -5.24
C GLU A 269 -26.16 25.62 -4.97
N TYR A 270 -25.22 24.78 -5.43
CA TYR A 270 -23.77 24.91 -5.20
C TYR A 270 -22.95 24.74 -6.49
N GLN A 271 -23.44 25.14 -7.67
CA GLN A 271 -22.83 24.89 -9.00
C GLN A 271 -21.32 25.20 -9.07
N ASN A 272 -20.88 26.26 -8.37
CA ASN A 272 -19.50 26.75 -8.43
C ASN A 272 -18.61 26.28 -7.27
N PHE A 273 -18.96 25.15 -6.60
CA PHE A 273 -18.07 24.64 -5.57
C PHE A 273 -16.70 24.23 -6.14
N GLU A 274 -15.66 24.48 -5.35
CA GLU A 274 -14.29 24.16 -5.72
C GLU A 274 -13.91 22.77 -5.20
N VAL A 275 -13.08 22.06 -5.99
CA VAL A 275 -12.50 20.76 -5.64
C VAL A 275 -10.99 20.90 -5.68
N TYR A 276 -10.34 20.65 -4.57
CA TYR A 276 -8.90 20.70 -4.47
C TYR A 276 -8.31 19.29 -4.44
N VAL A 277 -7.38 18.99 -5.35
CA VAL A 277 -6.49 17.83 -5.26
C VAL A 277 -5.18 18.33 -4.66
N ASP A 278 -5.00 18.07 -3.37
CA ASP A 278 -3.82 18.49 -2.62
C ASP A 278 -2.88 17.30 -2.34
N SER A 279 -2.32 16.80 -3.42
CA SER A 279 -1.32 15.74 -3.44
C SER A 279 -0.52 15.81 -4.74
N PRO A 280 0.79 16.16 -4.72
CA PRO A 280 1.62 16.18 -5.92
C PRO A 280 1.60 14.85 -6.67
N LEU A 281 1.72 13.74 -5.97
CA LEU A 281 1.65 12.40 -6.59
C LEU A 281 0.30 12.16 -7.28
N ALA A 282 -0.83 12.58 -6.68
CA ALA A 282 -2.15 12.40 -7.30
C ALA A 282 -2.30 13.24 -8.58
N ILE A 283 -1.68 14.42 -8.62
CA ILE A 283 -1.66 15.27 -9.81
C ILE A 283 -0.83 14.61 -10.93
N GLU A 284 0.37 14.13 -10.62
CA GLU A 284 1.21 13.41 -11.58
C GLU A 284 0.50 12.14 -12.07
N ALA A 285 -0.14 11.37 -11.17
CA ALA A 285 -0.93 10.19 -11.54
C ALA A 285 -2.08 10.54 -12.49
N THR A 286 -2.80 11.64 -12.25
CA THR A 286 -3.89 12.08 -13.13
C THR A 286 -3.36 12.39 -14.54
N ASN A 287 -2.16 12.98 -14.66
CA ASN A 287 -1.52 13.18 -15.96
C ASN A 287 -1.14 11.85 -16.64
N VAL A 288 -0.69 10.86 -15.87
CA VAL A 288 -0.40 9.51 -16.39
C VAL A 288 -1.68 8.85 -16.91
N PHE A 289 -2.82 8.97 -16.21
CA PHE A 289 -4.11 8.50 -16.69
C PHE A 289 -4.47 9.13 -18.04
N GLN A 290 -4.32 10.45 -18.17
CA GLN A 290 -4.59 11.17 -19.41
C GLN A 290 -3.66 10.76 -20.57
N LYS A 291 -2.42 10.39 -20.28
CA LYS A 291 -1.48 9.90 -21.30
C LYS A 291 -1.86 8.53 -21.85
N ASN A 292 -2.45 7.66 -21.02
CA ASN A 292 -2.69 6.26 -21.35
C ASN A 292 -4.17 5.94 -21.69
N VAL A 293 -4.93 6.94 -22.13
CA VAL A 293 -6.36 6.85 -22.50
C VAL A 293 -6.65 5.70 -23.45
N GLN A 294 -5.92 5.60 -24.57
CA GLN A 294 -6.22 4.68 -25.66
C GLN A 294 -6.06 3.20 -25.26
N SER A 295 -5.11 2.91 -24.40
CA SER A 295 -4.80 1.55 -24.00
C SER A 295 -5.62 1.05 -22.80
N CYS A 296 -5.97 1.96 -21.88
CA CYS A 296 -6.47 1.57 -20.56
C CYS A 296 -7.92 1.97 -20.26
N PHE A 297 -8.48 3.00 -20.96
CA PHE A 297 -9.81 3.48 -20.61
C PHE A 297 -10.91 2.56 -21.14
N ASP A 298 -11.99 2.45 -20.36
CA ASP A 298 -13.19 1.72 -20.70
C ASP A 298 -14.02 2.42 -21.80
N GLU A 299 -15.07 1.76 -22.27
CA GLU A 299 -15.94 2.27 -23.31
C GLU A 299 -16.68 3.54 -22.90
N ASP A 300 -17.09 3.65 -21.62
CA ASP A 300 -17.82 4.81 -21.10
C ASP A 300 -16.93 6.06 -21.04
N ALA A 301 -15.72 5.92 -20.51
CA ALA A 301 -14.76 7.02 -20.51
C ALA A 301 -14.33 7.43 -21.94
N MET A 302 -14.17 6.46 -22.84
CA MET A 302 -13.90 6.73 -24.27
C MET A 302 -15.07 7.44 -24.95
N ALA A 303 -16.32 7.09 -24.62
CA ALA A 303 -17.50 7.77 -25.13
C ALA A 303 -17.59 9.23 -24.68
N LEU A 304 -17.14 9.55 -23.45
CA LEU A 304 -17.01 10.94 -22.98
C LEU A 304 -15.97 11.71 -23.81
N ILE A 305 -14.80 11.13 -24.00
CA ILE A 305 -13.71 11.74 -24.78
C ILE A 305 -14.13 12.01 -26.22
N SER A 306 -14.87 11.08 -26.83
CA SER A 306 -15.39 11.26 -28.21
C SER A 306 -16.35 12.45 -28.34
N LYS A 307 -17.01 12.82 -27.22
CA LYS A 307 -17.88 14.02 -27.12
C LYS A 307 -17.10 15.28 -26.74
N GLY A 308 -15.77 15.22 -26.63
CA GLY A 308 -14.93 16.34 -26.20
C GLY A 308 -14.95 16.61 -24.70
N ILE A 309 -15.44 15.65 -23.89
CA ILE A 309 -15.52 15.75 -22.44
C ILE A 309 -14.31 15.04 -21.84
N ASN A 310 -13.54 15.72 -20.99
CA ASN A 310 -12.46 15.09 -20.26
C ASN A 310 -13.02 14.35 -19.04
N PRO A 311 -12.80 13.03 -18.86
CA PRO A 311 -13.37 12.27 -17.75
C PRO A 311 -12.90 12.70 -16.36
N LEU A 312 -11.73 13.36 -16.27
CA LEU A 312 -11.06 13.69 -15.00
C LEU A 312 -10.94 15.19 -14.74
N LEU A 313 -11.22 16.04 -15.73
CA LEU A 313 -11.10 17.49 -15.59
C LEU A 313 -12.47 18.15 -15.75
N PHE A 314 -12.75 19.12 -14.90
CA PHE A 314 -14.01 19.87 -14.90
C PHE A 314 -13.82 21.27 -14.32
N GLN A 315 -14.78 22.15 -14.55
CA GLN A 315 -14.73 23.51 -14.02
C GLN A 315 -14.75 23.53 -12.49
N GLY A 316 -13.80 24.25 -11.89
CA GLY A 316 -13.65 24.37 -10.42
C GLY A 316 -12.72 23.31 -9.82
N LEU A 317 -12.14 22.43 -10.61
CA LEU A 317 -11.02 21.58 -10.16
C LEU A 317 -9.76 22.43 -10.02
N LYS A 318 -9.10 22.33 -8.88
CA LYS A 318 -7.85 23.02 -8.54
C LYS A 318 -6.84 22.02 -8.03
N THR A 319 -5.61 22.19 -8.43
CA THR A 319 -4.47 21.38 -7.98
C THR A 319 -3.47 22.24 -7.23
N THR A 320 -2.80 21.68 -6.23
CA THR A 320 -1.80 22.40 -5.43
C THR A 320 -0.52 21.60 -5.34
N ILE A 321 0.58 22.25 -5.70
CA ILE A 321 1.91 21.63 -5.74
C ILE A 321 2.72 22.04 -4.53
N THR A 322 2.75 23.35 -4.19
CA THR A 322 3.55 23.88 -3.11
C THR A 322 2.88 23.76 -1.73
N SER A 323 3.70 23.81 -0.67
CA SER A 323 3.19 23.80 0.71
C SER A 323 2.41 25.07 1.04
N GLU A 324 2.74 26.20 0.42
CA GLU A 324 2.07 27.47 0.59
C GLU A 324 0.65 27.42 -0.01
N GLU A 325 0.51 26.90 -1.24
CA GLU A 325 -0.80 26.68 -1.86
C GLU A 325 -1.67 25.77 -1.01
N SER A 326 -1.10 24.66 -0.50
CA SER A 326 -1.80 23.72 0.40
C SER A 326 -2.31 24.41 1.67
N LYS A 327 -1.51 25.26 2.29
CA LYS A 327 -1.93 26.02 3.48
C LYS A 327 -3.09 26.94 3.17
N MET A 328 -3.07 27.63 2.02
CA MET A 328 -4.11 28.59 1.62
C MET A 328 -5.50 27.95 1.47
N ILE A 329 -5.59 26.64 1.18
CA ILE A 329 -6.86 25.93 1.15
C ILE A 329 -7.61 26.06 2.48
N ASN A 330 -6.90 25.97 3.60
CA ASN A 330 -7.47 26.00 4.95
C ASN A 330 -7.88 27.40 5.41
N PHE A 331 -7.41 28.48 4.74
CA PHE A 331 -7.80 29.86 5.01
C PHE A 331 -8.94 30.36 4.12
N ASN A 332 -9.40 29.55 3.19
CA ASN A 332 -10.57 29.86 2.37
C ASN A 332 -11.84 29.34 3.07
N ASP A 333 -12.73 30.22 3.48
CA ASP A 333 -13.94 29.88 4.26
C ASP A 333 -15.10 29.34 3.40
N LYS A 334 -15.00 29.40 2.06
CA LYS A 334 -16.04 28.84 1.18
C LYS A 334 -16.08 27.32 1.29
N PRO A 335 -17.27 26.72 1.37
CA PRO A 335 -17.43 25.27 1.30
C PRO A 335 -16.76 24.68 0.05
N LYS A 336 -16.01 23.61 0.23
CA LYS A 336 -15.24 22.97 -0.83
C LYS A 336 -15.01 21.48 -0.57
N VAL A 337 -14.58 20.78 -1.61
CA VAL A 337 -14.05 19.41 -1.50
C VAL A 337 -12.53 19.48 -1.45
N ILE A 338 -11.90 18.73 -0.55
CA ILE A 338 -10.46 18.58 -0.43
C ILE A 338 -10.11 17.10 -0.53
N ILE A 339 -9.46 16.69 -1.60
CA ILE A 339 -8.97 15.33 -1.82
C ILE A 339 -7.46 15.34 -1.58
N SER A 340 -6.98 14.54 -0.63
CA SER A 340 -5.55 14.56 -0.26
C SER A 340 -5.05 13.17 0.17
N ALA A 341 -3.83 12.83 -0.19
CA ALA A 341 -3.16 11.62 0.27
C ALA A 341 -2.55 11.82 1.69
N SER A 342 -2.45 10.77 2.51
CA SER A 342 -2.73 9.36 2.24
C SER A 342 -4.16 8.94 2.60
N GLY A 343 -4.65 7.88 1.96
CA GLY A 343 -6.01 7.38 2.17
C GLY A 343 -6.29 6.86 3.58
N MET A 344 -5.26 6.44 4.34
CA MET A 344 -5.36 5.94 5.72
C MET A 344 -4.96 6.97 6.79
N CYS A 345 -4.68 8.21 6.40
CA CYS A 345 -4.35 9.35 7.28
C CYS A 345 -3.02 9.21 8.07
N GLU A 346 -2.12 8.31 7.71
CA GLU A 346 -0.86 8.10 8.44
C GLU A 346 0.23 9.11 8.05
N ALA A 347 0.21 9.60 6.82
CA ALA A 347 1.20 10.53 6.29
C ALA A 347 0.55 11.57 5.37
N GLY A 348 1.35 12.49 4.83
CA GLY A 348 0.94 13.43 3.79
C GLY A 348 0.15 14.64 4.29
N ARG A 349 -0.30 15.43 3.32
CA ARG A 349 -0.99 16.71 3.54
C ARG A 349 -2.37 16.54 4.17
N ILE A 350 -3.00 15.39 3.97
CA ILE A 350 -4.30 15.06 4.60
C ILE A 350 -4.29 15.29 6.11
N ARG A 351 -3.18 15.01 6.80
CA ARG A 351 -3.09 15.22 8.26
C ARG A 351 -3.23 16.69 8.66
N HIS A 352 -2.75 17.62 7.81
CA HIS A 352 -2.96 19.05 8.01
C HIS A 352 -4.43 19.43 7.79
N HIS A 353 -5.05 18.92 6.73
CA HIS A 353 -6.49 19.15 6.50
C HIS A 353 -7.35 18.57 7.60
N LEU A 354 -7.03 17.38 8.13
CA LEU A 354 -7.71 16.82 9.29
C LEU A 354 -7.56 17.73 10.53
N LYS A 355 -6.36 18.24 10.80
CA LYS A 355 -6.14 19.18 11.91
C LYS A 355 -7.03 20.42 11.82
N HIS A 356 -7.27 20.95 10.62
CA HIS A 356 -8.07 22.16 10.40
C HIS A 356 -9.58 21.90 10.31
N ASN A 357 -10.03 20.67 10.02
CA ASN A 357 -11.43 20.38 9.75
C ASN A 357 -12.11 19.44 10.76
N LEU A 358 -11.36 18.58 11.49
CA LEU A 358 -11.94 17.60 12.44
C LEU A 358 -12.73 18.24 13.58
N TRP A 359 -12.30 19.37 14.11
CA TRP A 359 -12.95 20.06 15.23
C TRP A 359 -14.20 20.86 14.80
N ARG A 360 -14.41 21.03 13.48
CA ARG A 360 -15.49 21.82 12.90
C ARG A 360 -16.71 20.94 12.64
N LYS A 361 -17.79 21.14 13.41
CA LYS A 361 -19.03 20.36 13.32
C LYS A 361 -19.79 20.46 11.98
N GLU A 362 -19.57 21.52 11.23
CA GLU A 362 -20.09 21.72 9.88
C GLU A 362 -19.37 20.87 8.82
N CYS A 363 -18.15 20.44 9.07
CA CYS A 363 -17.34 19.66 8.13
C CYS A 363 -17.66 18.17 8.13
N THR A 364 -17.34 17.50 7.02
CA THR A 364 -17.44 16.03 6.90
C THR A 364 -16.09 15.48 6.44
N ILE A 365 -15.61 14.45 7.13
CA ILE A 365 -14.49 13.63 6.67
C ILE A 365 -15.11 12.39 6.00
N LEU A 366 -14.91 12.24 4.70
CA LEU A 366 -15.48 11.17 3.89
C LEU A 366 -14.41 10.15 3.53
N PHE A 367 -14.46 8.98 4.14
CA PHE A 367 -13.57 7.87 3.81
C PHE A 367 -14.09 7.11 2.60
N VAL A 368 -13.16 6.76 1.70
CA VAL A 368 -13.44 6.09 0.43
C VAL A 368 -12.50 4.88 0.28
N GLY A 369 -12.86 3.76 0.83
CA GLY A 369 -12.07 2.54 0.79
C GLY A 369 -11.69 1.98 2.16
N TYR A 370 -10.99 0.86 2.13
CA TYR A 370 -10.57 0.12 3.31
C TYR A 370 -9.60 0.93 4.17
N GLN A 371 -9.75 0.77 5.48
CA GLN A 371 -8.85 1.36 6.49
C GLN A 371 -8.17 0.24 7.27
N ALA A 372 -6.86 0.12 7.17
CA ALA A 372 -6.09 -0.93 7.83
C ALA A 372 -6.08 -0.78 9.36
N VAL A 373 -6.03 -1.90 10.06
CA VAL A 373 -5.94 -1.95 11.53
C VAL A 373 -4.71 -1.18 12.00
N GLY A 374 -4.87 -0.36 13.05
CA GLY A 374 -3.80 0.45 13.62
C GLY A 374 -3.63 1.84 13.00
N THR A 375 -4.30 2.15 11.89
CA THR A 375 -4.23 3.47 11.24
C THR A 375 -5.15 4.49 11.89
N LEU A 376 -4.82 5.79 11.71
CA LEU A 376 -5.68 6.89 12.14
C LEU A 376 -7.04 6.85 11.44
N GLY A 377 -7.07 6.53 10.14
CA GLY A 377 -8.31 6.39 9.38
C GLY A 377 -9.22 5.33 10.00
N ARG A 378 -8.69 4.14 10.33
CA ARG A 378 -9.44 3.07 11.00
C ARG A 378 -10.00 3.52 12.35
N LYS A 379 -9.18 4.22 13.14
CA LYS A 379 -9.59 4.75 14.43
C LYS A 379 -10.76 5.75 14.30
N LEU A 380 -10.71 6.64 13.32
CA LEU A 380 -11.79 7.61 13.07
C LEU A 380 -13.08 6.93 12.63
N VAL A 381 -13.01 5.92 11.78
CA VAL A 381 -14.18 5.21 11.24
C VAL A 381 -14.85 4.34 12.30
N GLU A 382 -14.08 3.54 13.03
CA GLU A 382 -14.66 2.54 13.94
C GLU A 382 -14.92 3.08 15.34
N SER A 383 -13.91 3.75 15.93
CA SER A 383 -13.97 4.12 17.34
C SER A 383 -14.65 5.47 17.56
N LYS A 384 -14.77 6.31 16.52
CA LYS A 384 -15.28 7.68 16.59
C LYS A 384 -14.82 8.40 17.87
N PRO A 385 -13.50 8.55 18.08
CA PRO A 385 -12.95 9.05 19.33
C PRO A 385 -13.33 10.53 19.52
N GLU A 386 -13.46 10.98 20.77
CA GLU A 386 -13.70 12.40 21.09
C GLU A 386 -12.56 13.31 20.60
N SER A 387 -11.33 12.81 20.60
CA SER A 387 -10.16 13.52 20.10
C SER A 387 -9.10 12.60 19.54
N VAL A 388 -8.26 13.13 18.63
CA VAL A 388 -7.09 12.47 18.06
C VAL A 388 -5.86 13.35 18.18
N ARG A 389 -4.67 12.71 18.27
CA ARG A 389 -3.41 13.44 18.34
C ARG A 389 -2.82 13.65 16.94
N LEU A 390 -2.74 14.91 16.51
CA LEU A 390 -2.14 15.33 15.24
C LEU A 390 -1.01 16.33 15.51
N PHE A 391 0.19 16.08 14.98
CA PHE A 391 1.38 16.93 15.15
C PHE A 391 1.69 17.31 16.60
N GLY A 392 1.36 16.41 17.56
CA GLY A 392 1.58 16.65 18.98
C GLY A 392 0.44 17.36 19.72
N GLU A 393 -0.57 17.84 19.02
CA GLU A 393 -1.75 18.49 19.58
C GLU A 393 -2.94 17.53 19.63
N ASN A 394 -3.81 17.67 20.64
CA ASN A 394 -5.09 16.98 20.67
C ASN A 394 -6.11 17.81 19.88
N VAL A 395 -6.73 17.19 18.88
CA VAL A 395 -7.76 17.79 18.03
C VAL A 395 -9.07 17.07 18.31
N GLU A 396 -10.10 17.81 18.68
CA GLU A 396 -11.46 17.27 18.87
C GLU A 396 -12.02 16.73 17.55
N VAL A 397 -12.87 15.70 17.64
CA VAL A 397 -13.54 15.09 16.49
C VAL A 397 -15.03 15.45 16.54
N ASN A 398 -15.33 16.65 16.08
CA ASN A 398 -16.70 17.20 15.99
C ASN A 398 -17.26 17.07 14.56
N ALA A 399 -16.38 16.93 13.56
CA ALA A 399 -16.78 16.72 12.17
C ALA A 399 -17.51 15.39 12.01
N ARG A 400 -18.44 15.34 11.07
CA ARG A 400 -19.10 14.09 10.69
C ARG A 400 -18.09 13.15 10.03
N ILE A 401 -18.02 11.92 10.51
CA ILE A 401 -17.25 10.85 9.88
C ILE A 401 -18.22 10.00 9.05
N GLU A 402 -17.97 9.92 7.77
CA GLU A 402 -18.80 9.20 6.80
C GLU A 402 -17.91 8.24 6.00
N VAL A 403 -18.49 7.14 5.53
CA VAL A 403 -17.82 6.14 4.69
C VAL A 403 -18.64 5.95 3.42
N LEU A 404 -18.01 6.14 2.27
CA LEU A 404 -18.57 5.77 0.99
C LEU A 404 -18.23 4.29 0.75
N ALA A 405 -19.19 3.43 1.02
CA ALA A 405 -18.97 1.98 1.00
C ALA A 405 -18.92 1.42 -0.42
N GLY A 406 -18.23 0.29 -0.59
CA GLY A 406 -18.30 -0.53 -1.80
C GLY A 406 -17.29 -0.19 -2.90
N ILE A 407 -16.51 0.87 -2.76
CA ILE A 407 -15.45 1.16 -3.72
C ILE A 407 -14.22 0.29 -3.38
N SER A 408 -14.03 -0.80 -4.11
CA SER A 408 -12.86 -1.69 -4.00
C SER A 408 -12.17 -1.82 -5.36
N GLY A 409 -10.84 -1.76 -5.34
CA GLY A 409 -10.03 -2.02 -6.54
C GLY A 409 -9.89 -3.52 -6.85
N HIS A 410 -10.02 -4.39 -5.84
CA HIS A 410 -9.88 -5.83 -6.01
C HIS A 410 -11.22 -6.51 -6.23
N ALA A 411 -11.20 -7.59 -7.00
CA ALA A 411 -12.29 -8.54 -7.10
C ALA A 411 -12.59 -9.14 -5.71
N ASP A 412 -13.85 -9.42 -5.43
CA ASP A 412 -14.26 -10.22 -4.29
C ASP A 412 -14.11 -11.72 -4.58
N MET A 413 -14.44 -12.57 -3.60
CA MET A 413 -14.37 -14.01 -3.76
C MET A 413 -15.10 -14.50 -5.03
N ASN A 414 -16.29 -13.99 -5.30
CA ASN A 414 -17.05 -14.38 -6.49
C ASN A 414 -16.39 -13.89 -7.78
N GLY A 415 -15.85 -12.68 -7.78
CA GLY A 415 -15.10 -12.12 -8.90
C GLY A 415 -13.86 -12.96 -9.23
N LEU A 416 -13.05 -13.31 -8.21
CA LEU A 416 -11.89 -14.19 -8.36
C LEU A 416 -12.27 -15.58 -8.89
N LEU A 417 -13.33 -16.18 -8.33
CA LEU A 417 -13.82 -17.48 -8.81
C LEU A 417 -14.36 -17.42 -10.24
N ASN A 418 -15.04 -16.32 -10.60
CA ASN A 418 -15.51 -16.12 -11.97
C ASN A 418 -14.35 -15.91 -12.95
N TRP A 419 -13.28 -15.22 -12.52
CA TRP A 419 -12.09 -15.06 -13.33
C TRP A 419 -11.40 -16.41 -13.61
N ILE A 420 -11.29 -17.29 -12.59
CA ILE A 420 -10.83 -18.68 -12.77
C ILE A 420 -11.78 -19.46 -13.70
N ASP A 421 -13.09 -19.23 -13.58
CA ASP A 421 -14.08 -19.92 -14.43
C ASP A 421 -13.98 -19.50 -15.90
N GLY A 422 -13.43 -18.31 -16.18
CA GLY A 422 -13.17 -17.81 -17.53
C GLY A 422 -12.11 -18.59 -18.33
N PHE A 423 -11.25 -19.37 -17.69
CA PHE A 423 -10.30 -20.23 -18.41
C PHE A 423 -11.07 -21.32 -19.18
N LYS A 424 -10.89 -21.38 -20.50
CA LYS A 424 -11.48 -22.44 -21.36
C LYS A 424 -10.88 -23.81 -21.05
N GLU A 425 -9.55 -23.83 -20.86
CA GLU A 425 -8.80 -24.99 -20.37
C GLU A 425 -8.29 -24.64 -18.98
N LYS A 426 -8.85 -25.32 -17.96
CA LYS A 426 -8.56 -25.04 -16.55
C LYS A 426 -7.12 -25.38 -16.21
N PRO A 427 -6.46 -24.62 -15.30
CA PRO A 427 -5.15 -24.98 -14.78
C PRO A 427 -5.15 -26.35 -14.10
N SER A 428 -4.05 -27.09 -14.22
CA SER A 428 -3.87 -28.35 -13.49
C SER A 428 -3.63 -28.12 -11.99
N HIS A 429 -2.98 -26.98 -11.63
CA HIS A 429 -2.72 -26.57 -10.25
C HIS A 429 -2.88 -25.07 -10.09
N ILE A 430 -3.38 -24.64 -8.93
CA ILE A 430 -3.55 -23.24 -8.56
C ILE A 430 -2.78 -22.95 -7.27
N PHE A 431 -1.91 -21.92 -7.28
CA PHE A 431 -1.20 -21.43 -6.11
C PHE A 431 -1.85 -20.13 -5.65
N VAL A 432 -2.30 -20.12 -4.39
CA VAL A 432 -3.01 -18.98 -3.80
C VAL A 432 -2.03 -18.14 -2.99
N VAL A 433 -1.93 -16.88 -3.32
CA VAL A 433 -1.00 -15.90 -2.72
C VAL A 433 -1.72 -14.59 -2.40
N HIS A 434 -1.00 -13.59 -1.90
CA HIS A 434 -1.47 -12.22 -1.74
C HIS A 434 -2.80 -12.13 -0.97
N GLY A 435 -2.78 -12.62 0.27
CA GLY A 435 -3.94 -12.62 1.18
C GLY A 435 -3.52 -12.91 2.62
N GLU A 436 -4.38 -12.54 3.57
CA GLU A 436 -4.17 -12.87 4.98
C GLU A 436 -4.09 -14.40 5.18
N ASP A 437 -3.33 -14.86 6.17
CA ASP A 437 -3.03 -16.28 6.45
C ASP A 437 -4.28 -17.20 6.35
N SER A 438 -5.34 -16.86 7.08
CA SER A 438 -6.57 -17.66 7.05
C SER A 438 -7.38 -17.53 5.75
N VAL A 439 -7.18 -16.44 5.01
CA VAL A 439 -7.90 -16.18 3.75
C VAL A 439 -7.32 -17.02 2.62
N THR A 440 -5.98 -17.07 2.51
CA THR A 440 -5.30 -17.87 1.49
C THR A 440 -5.67 -19.35 1.58
N ASP A 441 -5.63 -19.93 2.80
CA ASP A 441 -6.01 -21.35 3.02
C ASP A 441 -7.49 -21.61 2.70
N SER A 442 -8.39 -20.73 3.15
CA SER A 442 -9.82 -20.91 2.91
C SER A 442 -10.19 -20.74 1.43
N PHE A 443 -9.50 -19.85 0.72
CA PHE A 443 -9.74 -19.65 -0.71
C PHE A 443 -9.20 -20.82 -1.55
N ALA A 444 -8.04 -21.36 -1.19
CA ALA A 444 -7.49 -22.57 -1.80
C ALA A 444 -8.46 -23.78 -1.66
N ALA A 445 -9.03 -23.96 -0.46
CA ALA A 445 -10.05 -24.98 -0.23
C ALA A 445 -11.31 -24.73 -1.09
N THR A 446 -11.78 -23.48 -1.15
CA THR A 446 -12.96 -23.09 -1.96
C THR A 446 -12.73 -23.37 -3.45
N ILE A 447 -11.54 -23.09 -3.99
CA ILE A 447 -11.18 -23.39 -5.39
C ILE A 447 -11.23 -24.90 -5.63
N THR A 448 -10.62 -25.68 -4.73
CA THR A 448 -10.60 -27.15 -4.85
C THR A 448 -12.01 -27.73 -4.81
N ASP A 449 -12.85 -27.28 -3.88
CA ASP A 449 -14.23 -27.75 -3.74
C ASP A 449 -15.10 -27.39 -4.96
N ARG A 450 -14.92 -26.17 -5.51
CA ARG A 450 -15.74 -25.68 -6.62
C ARG A 450 -15.35 -26.25 -7.97
N PHE A 451 -14.06 -26.35 -8.25
CA PHE A 451 -13.55 -26.71 -9.58
C PHE A 451 -12.94 -28.11 -9.65
N GLY A 452 -12.69 -28.78 -8.52
CA GLY A 452 -11.94 -30.04 -8.47
C GLY A 452 -10.46 -29.91 -8.84
N ILE A 453 -9.92 -28.67 -8.86
CA ILE A 453 -8.53 -28.38 -9.19
C ILE A 453 -7.72 -28.34 -7.88
N PRO A 454 -6.58 -29.06 -7.79
CA PRO A 454 -5.69 -28.94 -6.65
C PRO A 454 -5.25 -27.48 -6.47
N ALA A 455 -5.61 -26.85 -5.35
CA ALA A 455 -5.20 -25.52 -4.99
C ALA A 455 -4.41 -25.53 -3.68
N PHE A 456 -3.33 -24.77 -3.62
CA PHE A 456 -2.38 -24.77 -2.51
C PHE A 456 -1.93 -23.33 -2.20
N ALA A 457 -1.83 -22.99 -0.92
CA ALA A 457 -1.30 -21.72 -0.44
C ALA A 457 0.13 -21.93 0.10
N PRO A 458 1.17 -21.57 -0.67
CA PRO A 458 2.57 -21.76 -0.26
C PRO A 458 2.99 -20.73 0.78
N TYR A 459 3.79 -21.15 1.77
CA TYR A 459 4.57 -20.22 2.61
C TYR A 459 5.80 -19.74 1.87
N SER A 460 6.42 -18.67 2.40
CA SER A 460 7.67 -18.14 1.84
C SER A 460 8.76 -19.21 1.79
N GLY A 461 9.47 -19.34 0.64
CA GLY A 461 10.37 -20.44 0.34
C GLY A 461 9.69 -21.70 -0.20
N GLY A 462 8.36 -21.68 -0.40
CA GLY A 462 7.66 -22.72 -1.13
C GLY A 462 8.19 -22.83 -2.56
N CYS A 463 8.46 -24.05 -3.03
CA CYS A 463 9.10 -24.30 -4.32
C CYS A 463 8.46 -25.46 -5.05
N VAL A 464 8.23 -25.27 -6.36
CA VAL A 464 7.61 -26.26 -7.25
C VAL A 464 8.47 -26.47 -8.48
N ASP A 465 8.68 -27.73 -8.85
CA ASP A 465 9.24 -28.08 -10.16
C ASP A 465 8.09 -28.19 -11.17
N LEU A 466 8.01 -27.20 -12.05
CA LEU A 466 6.95 -27.11 -13.06
C LEU A 466 7.08 -28.16 -14.18
N ALA A 467 8.26 -28.72 -14.40
CA ALA A 467 8.47 -29.72 -15.43
C ALA A 467 7.91 -31.09 -15.02
N THR A 468 8.05 -31.44 -13.73
CA THR A 468 7.66 -32.73 -13.17
C THR A 468 6.37 -32.67 -12.35
N ASP A 469 5.80 -31.47 -12.21
CA ASP A 469 4.59 -31.22 -11.43
C ASP A 469 4.75 -31.63 -9.94
N THR A 470 5.92 -31.32 -9.37
CA THR A 470 6.29 -31.78 -8.04
C THR A 470 6.51 -30.62 -7.10
N ILE A 471 5.79 -30.59 -5.96
CA ILE A 471 6.06 -29.67 -4.87
C ILE A 471 7.34 -30.11 -4.17
N LEU A 472 8.41 -29.31 -4.31
CA LEU A 472 9.72 -29.56 -3.70
C LEU A 472 9.77 -29.09 -2.24
N SER A 473 9.02 -28.02 -1.92
CA SER A 473 8.91 -27.44 -0.59
C SER A 473 7.57 -26.70 -0.45
N GLU A 474 6.91 -26.83 0.69
CA GLU A 474 5.71 -26.05 1.03
C GLU A 474 6.06 -24.63 1.54
N GLY A 475 7.35 -24.36 1.77
CA GLY A 475 7.84 -23.13 2.37
C GLY A 475 8.00 -23.22 3.88
N ILE A 476 8.38 -22.11 4.49
CA ILE A 476 8.70 -22.06 5.93
C ILE A 476 7.76 -21.10 6.63
N ARG A 477 6.99 -21.61 7.58
CA ARG A 477 6.18 -20.79 8.48
C ARG A 477 7.04 -20.23 9.59
N LEU A 478 7.69 -19.08 9.33
CA LEU A 478 8.57 -18.43 10.29
C LEU A 478 7.86 -17.18 10.88
N PRO A 479 7.28 -17.27 12.10
CA PRO A 479 6.60 -16.13 12.69
C PRO A 479 7.56 -14.97 12.95
N LYS A 480 7.18 -13.74 12.59
CA LYS A 480 7.92 -12.54 12.99
C LYS A 480 7.96 -12.46 14.50
N LYS A 481 9.14 -12.26 15.07
CA LYS A 481 9.29 -11.99 16.50
C LYS A 481 8.48 -10.75 16.85
N ALA A 482 7.55 -10.88 17.80
CA ALA A 482 6.77 -9.75 18.29
C ALA A 482 7.73 -8.65 18.74
N VAL A 483 7.72 -7.51 18.04
CA VAL A 483 8.45 -6.32 18.47
C VAL A 483 7.83 -5.91 19.81
N GLU A 484 8.57 -6.03 20.91
CA GLU A 484 8.10 -5.57 22.22
C GLU A 484 7.61 -4.13 22.10
N LYS A 485 6.35 -3.91 22.47
CA LYS A 485 5.71 -2.59 22.33
C LYS A 485 6.55 -1.53 23.06
N PRO A 486 6.84 -0.38 22.44
CA PRO A 486 7.74 0.66 22.98
C PRO A 486 7.37 1.21 24.36
N ALA A 487 6.18 0.92 24.88
CA ALA A 487 5.76 1.30 26.24
C ALA A 487 6.52 0.52 27.34
N LYS A 488 6.76 -0.81 27.16
CA LYS A 488 7.60 -1.59 28.10
C LYS A 488 9.08 -1.21 27.99
N ALA A 489 9.57 -0.93 26.79
CA ALA A 489 10.94 -0.48 26.59
C ALA A 489 11.20 0.91 27.21
N ARG A 490 10.23 1.85 27.14
CA ARG A 490 10.33 3.15 27.83
C ARG A 490 10.31 3.03 29.36
N ALA A 491 9.47 2.17 29.92
CA ALA A 491 9.42 1.91 31.36
C ALA A 491 10.72 1.22 31.83
N LEU A 492 11.22 0.22 31.08
CA LEU A 492 12.49 -0.44 31.35
C LEU A 492 13.68 0.53 31.26
N THR A 493 13.68 1.43 30.28
CA THR A 493 14.73 2.46 30.11
C THR A 493 14.68 3.50 31.24
N ALA A 494 13.50 3.88 31.73
CA ALA A 494 13.34 4.77 32.85
C ALA A 494 13.82 4.09 34.17
N PHE A 495 13.41 2.86 34.39
CA PHE A 495 13.86 2.06 35.54
C PHE A 495 15.38 1.84 35.51
N ASN A 496 15.96 1.48 34.37
CA ASN A 496 17.41 1.30 34.20
C ASN A 496 18.20 2.60 34.51
N ARG A 497 17.65 3.77 34.15
CA ARG A 497 18.24 5.07 34.50
C ARG A 497 18.22 5.32 36.01
N VAL A 498 17.14 4.93 36.69
CA VAL A 498 17.06 5.02 38.16
C VAL A 498 18.08 4.08 38.81
N VAL A 499 18.20 2.84 38.31
CA VAL A 499 19.21 1.88 38.77
C VAL A 499 20.64 2.40 38.56
N ALA A 500 20.91 3.02 37.39
CA ALA A 500 22.22 3.61 37.11
C ALA A 500 22.54 4.81 38.05
N ALA A 501 21.54 5.65 38.34
CA ALA A 501 21.68 6.76 39.28
C ALA A 501 21.94 6.26 40.72
N ALA A 502 21.27 5.18 41.16
CA ALA A 502 21.50 4.56 42.47
C ALA A 502 22.90 3.94 42.57
N LYS A 503 23.40 3.28 41.51
CA LYS A 503 24.78 2.80 41.45
C LYS A 503 25.79 3.93 41.55
N HIS A 504 25.58 5.01 40.80
CA HIS A 504 26.45 6.19 40.89
C HIS A 504 26.43 6.83 42.27
N LEU A 505 25.27 6.90 42.93
CA LEU A 505 25.19 7.36 44.32
C LEU A 505 25.99 6.48 45.26
N MET A 506 25.96 5.16 45.12
CA MET A 506 26.78 4.22 45.90
C MET A 506 28.28 4.46 45.69
N ASP A 507 28.73 4.67 44.44
CA ASP A 507 30.12 5.02 44.12
C ASP A 507 30.54 6.33 44.82
N VAL A 508 29.64 7.32 44.87
CA VAL A 508 29.87 8.60 45.56
C VAL A 508 29.97 8.39 47.05
N VAL A 509 29.12 7.55 47.64
CA VAL A 509 29.18 7.20 49.09
C VAL A 509 30.54 6.60 49.41
N LEU A 510 31.00 5.62 48.66
CA LEU A 510 32.31 4.96 48.88
C LEU A 510 33.51 5.92 48.73
N LYS A 511 33.42 6.88 47.79
CA LYS A 511 34.47 7.90 47.59
C LYS A 511 34.56 8.93 48.73
N ASN A 512 33.53 9.03 49.52
CA ASN A 512 33.47 9.96 50.67
C ASN A 512 33.82 9.28 52.00
N GLU A 513 34.35 8.08 51.98
CA GLU A 513 34.94 7.42 53.16
C GLU A 513 36.08 8.28 53.73
N GLY A 514 35.99 8.62 55.02
CA GLY A 514 36.98 9.47 55.71
C GLY A 514 36.65 10.98 55.75
N LEU A 515 35.50 11.42 55.23
CA LEU A 515 35.02 12.77 55.49
C LEU A 515 34.67 13.03 56.96
N ALA A 516 34.60 14.33 57.35
CA ALA A 516 34.21 14.73 58.68
C ALA A 516 32.83 14.19 59.09
N ASN A 517 32.65 13.68 60.31
CA ASN A 517 31.38 13.08 60.78
C ASN A 517 30.17 13.96 60.59
N LYS A 518 30.30 15.29 60.66
CA LYS A 518 29.23 16.26 60.42
C LYS A 518 28.74 16.26 58.97
N ASP A 519 29.65 16.10 58.02
CA ASP A 519 29.33 16.09 56.57
C ASP A 519 28.74 14.73 56.19
N LEU A 520 29.24 13.64 56.78
CA LEU A 520 28.68 12.30 56.57
C LEU A 520 27.26 12.20 57.12
N ALA A 521 26.97 12.75 58.31
CA ALA A 521 25.61 12.77 58.89
C ALA A 521 24.62 13.55 58.03
N LYS A 522 25.07 14.65 57.42
CA LYS A 522 24.23 15.41 56.47
C LYS A 522 23.95 14.63 55.19
N PHE A 523 24.94 13.92 54.67
CA PHE A 523 24.82 13.10 53.46
C PHE A 523 23.90 11.89 53.72
N GLU A 524 24.06 11.20 54.86
CA GLU A 524 23.18 10.14 55.32
C GLU A 524 21.71 10.59 55.35
N SER A 525 21.43 11.72 56.00
CA SER A 525 20.09 12.29 56.12
C SER A 525 19.46 12.58 54.74
N GLN A 526 20.24 13.01 53.74
CA GLN A 526 19.75 13.26 52.40
C GLN A 526 19.38 11.94 51.67
N ILE A 527 20.18 10.90 51.84
CA ILE A 527 19.92 9.57 51.25
C ILE A 527 18.66 8.96 51.88
N GLN A 528 18.56 9.02 53.22
CA GLN A 528 17.42 8.47 53.97
C GLN A 528 16.12 9.18 53.55
N ASN A 529 16.10 10.50 53.52
CA ASN A 529 14.93 11.27 53.09
C ASN A 529 14.52 10.95 51.64
N LEU A 530 15.48 10.65 50.73
CA LEU A 530 15.18 10.23 49.39
C LEU A 530 14.57 8.82 49.35
N ALA A 531 15.11 7.89 50.12
CA ALA A 531 14.61 6.52 50.23
C ALA A 531 13.17 6.51 50.76
N ASP A 532 12.92 7.17 51.92
CA ASP A 532 11.61 7.23 52.60
C ASP A 532 10.52 7.84 51.67
N LYS A 533 10.90 8.85 50.87
CA LYS A 533 9.97 9.49 49.93
C LYS A 533 9.46 8.53 48.86
N TRP A 534 10.25 7.53 48.47
CA TRP A 534 9.93 6.62 47.34
C TRP A 534 9.66 5.19 47.82
N ASP A 535 9.73 4.91 49.12
CA ASP A 535 9.32 3.63 49.69
C ASP A 535 7.81 3.45 49.50
N ARG A 536 7.41 2.28 49.01
CA ARG A 536 6.01 1.96 48.69
C ARG A 536 5.36 1.11 49.79
N ASP A 537 6.16 0.55 50.69
CA ASP A 537 5.63 -0.33 51.75
C ASP A 537 4.98 0.47 52.90
N ASP A 538 5.13 1.81 52.90
CA ASP A 538 4.52 2.73 53.86
C ASP A 538 3.32 3.53 53.31
N ARG A 539 2.68 3.08 52.24
CA ARG A 539 1.48 3.72 51.64
C ARG A 539 0.30 2.79 51.61
#